data_83d7a66629bd994b9f080e63943b4f5a
#
_entry.id   83d7a66629bd994b9f080e63943b4f5a
#
_cell.length_a   1.000
_cell.length_b   1.000
_cell.length_c   1.000
_cell.angle_alpha   90.00
_cell.angle_beta   90.00
_cell.angle_gamma   90.00
#
_symmetry.space_group_name_H-M   'P 1'
#
loop_
_entity.id
_entity.type
_entity.pdbx_description
1 polymer ?
#
loop_
_entity_poly.entity_id
_entity_poly.type
_entity_poly.pdbx_seq_one_letter_code
_entity_poly.pdbx_strand_id
1 'polypeptide(L)'
;MKKTFVLFAALLTLVGSAFAQQYDVLDQVKADWRKAAGMEGPHRFDTQVSTPAPKGYKPFYISHYGRHGSRYAWNAKTYSHIHEVLSAAHDEKGLTALGEQFYQDFESFYPTPLVNTGDLVPLGWEQHERIAAWVYDTFPKVFKGTRHVDAVVSTSARSIVSMNAFCLSLKEKNPKLRFYESSTHAGLSVVTPTSAPAPIRKKYKGDDLSHIEPVAHFNERFMDYDGILGRIFTDPAFPSRFEGGRTNFLDQLYSLIGGYHNYEERPLFDDILTPDQYANLWEAFNYFSWHIDLSARYQNIPLLQDIIAKAEAAFSDPDRAADLRFGHDYVFEAFMCLINANGCGTVPEKASEVKYWFQSYNVPMAATVLFVFYRDKRGDILFKVLQNEAEVTLPQLQPVSGPYYRWSDFTRWADGMMAAHPAIEPDAE
;
A
#
# COMPACT_ATOMS: atom_id res chain seq x y z
N MET A 1 -28.82 68.17 -15.74
CA MET A 1 -27.67 67.45 -16.29
C MET A 1 -27.06 66.65 -15.14
N LYS A 2 -27.45 65.38 -14.97
CA LYS A 2 -26.85 64.48 -13.95
C LYS A 2 -26.06 63.43 -14.75
N LYS A 3 -24.74 63.43 -14.57
CA LYS A 3 -23.84 62.43 -15.17
C LYS A 3 -23.89 61.21 -14.31
N THR A 4 -24.42 60.12 -14.81
CA THR A 4 -24.41 58.80 -14.20
C THR A 4 -23.05 58.17 -14.52
N PHE A 5 -22.20 57.98 -13.49
CA PHE A 5 -20.97 57.19 -13.58
C PHE A 5 -21.37 55.71 -13.45
N VAL A 6 -21.20 54.95 -14.52
CA VAL A 6 -21.27 53.51 -14.51
C VAL A 6 -19.88 52.99 -14.08
N LEU A 7 -19.81 52.46 -12.85
CA LEU A 7 -18.65 51.76 -12.35
C LEU A 7 -18.67 50.37 -12.95
N PHE A 8 -17.83 50.11 -13.94
CA PHE A 8 -17.51 48.74 -14.35
C PHE A 8 -16.59 48.13 -13.28
N ALA A 9 -17.15 47.38 -12.36
CA ALA A 9 -16.39 46.49 -11.49
C ALA A 9 -15.93 45.32 -12.34
N ALA A 10 -14.71 45.42 -12.87
CA ALA A 10 -14.00 44.23 -13.38
C ALA A 10 -13.74 43.30 -12.22
N LEU A 11 -14.53 42.27 -12.07
CA LEU A 11 -14.23 41.12 -11.25
C LEU A 11 -13.04 40.40 -11.91
N LEU A 12 -11.83 40.84 -11.55
CA LEU A 12 -10.63 40.05 -11.70
C LEU A 12 -10.82 38.82 -10.78
N THR A 13 -11.37 37.75 -11.32
CA THR A 13 -11.16 36.43 -10.78
C THR A 13 -9.65 36.17 -10.87
N LEU A 14 -8.95 36.51 -9.82
CA LEU A 14 -7.68 35.89 -9.50
C LEU A 14 -7.96 34.38 -9.38
N VAL A 15 -7.84 33.70 -10.52
CA VAL A 15 -7.44 32.30 -10.52
C VAL A 15 -6.04 32.34 -9.94
N GLY A 16 -5.97 32.38 -8.62
CA GLY A 16 -4.78 31.99 -7.90
C GLY A 16 -4.55 30.55 -8.33
N SER A 17 -3.75 30.37 -9.38
CA SER A 17 -2.95 29.17 -9.51
C SER A 17 -2.20 29.12 -8.19
N ALA A 18 -2.75 28.39 -7.23
CA ALA A 18 -1.98 27.80 -6.19
C ALA A 18 -0.97 26.93 -6.95
N PHE A 19 0.17 27.49 -7.32
CA PHE A 19 1.40 26.77 -7.31
C PHE A 19 1.54 26.35 -5.84
N ALA A 20 0.85 25.29 -5.45
CA ALA A 20 1.28 24.48 -4.37
C ALA A 20 2.75 24.27 -4.71
N GLN A 21 3.63 24.84 -3.87
CA GLN A 21 5.06 24.64 -3.96
C GLN A 21 5.18 23.12 -4.10
N GLN A 22 5.53 22.67 -5.30
CA GLN A 22 5.58 21.25 -5.63
C GLN A 22 6.81 20.77 -4.86
N TYR A 23 6.58 20.41 -3.58
CA TYR A 23 7.61 19.80 -2.76
C TYR A 23 8.05 18.59 -3.56
N ASP A 24 9.30 18.59 -3.97
CA ASP A 24 9.84 17.44 -4.66
C ASP A 24 9.58 16.22 -3.77
N VAL A 25 8.93 15.21 -4.30
CA VAL A 25 8.64 13.98 -3.58
C VAL A 25 9.93 13.39 -3.02
N LEU A 26 11.03 13.50 -3.76
CA LEU A 26 12.35 13.07 -3.31
C LEU A 26 12.84 13.84 -2.07
N ASP A 27 12.57 15.12 -1.95
CA ASP A 27 12.94 15.89 -0.74
C ASP A 27 12.17 15.37 0.50
N GLN A 28 10.90 14.98 0.33
CA GLN A 28 10.14 14.36 1.40
C GLN A 28 10.67 12.97 1.76
N VAL A 29 11.08 12.19 0.77
CA VAL A 29 11.67 10.85 0.97
C VAL A 29 13.02 10.96 1.68
N LYS A 30 13.88 11.92 1.30
CA LYS A 30 15.15 12.19 1.97
C LYS A 30 14.98 12.61 3.43
N ALA A 31 13.91 13.35 3.73
CA ALA A 31 13.65 13.87 5.07
C ALA A 31 13.03 12.82 6.01
N ASP A 32 12.47 11.73 5.49
CA ASP A 32 11.81 10.69 6.29
C ASP A 32 12.18 9.30 5.78
N TRP A 33 13.07 8.62 6.50
CA TRP A 33 13.52 7.26 6.17
C TRP A 33 12.36 6.26 6.01
N ARG A 34 11.22 6.48 6.72
CA ARG A 34 10.04 5.62 6.62
C ARG A 34 9.38 5.73 5.23
N LYS A 35 9.53 6.88 4.56
CA LYS A 35 9.13 7.03 3.15
C LYS A 35 10.14 6.35 2.22
N ALA A 36 11.43 6.52 2.51
CA ALA A 36 12.48 5.87 1.74
C ALA A 36 12.43 4.34 1.84
N ALA A 37 11.94 3.78 2.95
CA ALA A 37 11.68 2.35 3.10
C ALA A 37 10.56 1.81 2.19
N GLY A 38 9.78 2.71 1.56
CA GLY A 38 8.71 2.32 0.64
C GLY A 38 7.70 1.38 1.31
N MET A 39 7.37 0.30 0.62
CA MET A 39 6.43 -0.71 1.13
C MET A 39 7.04 -1.62 2.23
N GLU A 40 8.34 -1.62 2.44
CA GLU A 40 8.98 -2.44 3.48
C GLU A 40 8.90 -1.77 4.87
N GLY A 41 8.61 -0.47 4.93
CA GLY A 41 8.52 0.26 6.19
C GLY A 41 7.28 -0.06 7.03
N PRO A 42 7.33 0.19 8.36
CA PRO A 42 6.19 0.01 9.25
C PRO A 42 5.07 1.02 8.97
N HIS A 43 3.84 0.68 9.39
CA HIS A 43 2.70 1.59 9.30
C HIS A 43 2.97 2.91 10.02
N ARG A 44 2.59 4.00 9.36
CA ARG A 44 2.72 5.36 9.89
C ARG A 44 1.35 5.85 10.31
N PHE A 45 1.19 6.14 11.60
CA PHE A 45 -0.04 6.69 12.15
C PHE A 45 -0.01 8.23 12.18
N ASP A 46 0.59 8.84 11.15
CA ASP A 46 0.85 10.27 11.13
C ASP A 46 -0.38 11.11 10.77
N THR A 47 -1.31 10.54 10.01
CA THR A 47 -2.42 11.27 9.43
C THR A 47 -3.75 10.62 9.82
N GLN A 48 -4.55 11.32 10.60
CA GLN A 48 -5.91 10.90 10.94
C GLN A 48 -6.86 12.04 10.59
N VAL A 49 -7.42 12.01 9.39
CA VAL A 49 -8.39 13.02 8.95
C VAL A 49 -9.71 12.33 8.65
N SER A 50 -10.77 12.74 9.35
CA SER A 50 -12.12 12.30 9.09
C SER A 50 -13.07 13.50 9.00
N THR A 51 -13.32 13.95 7.78
CA THR A 51 -14.33 14.99 7.50
C THR A 51 -15.69 14.53 8.00
N PRO A 52 -16.41 15.39 8.77
CA PRO A 52 -17.74 15.04 9.26
C PRO A 52 -18.71 14.69 8.11
N ALA A 53 -19.61 13.74 8.39
CA ALA A 53 -20.62 13.35 7.42
C ALA A 53 -21.52 14.54 7.05
N PRO A 54 -21.98 14.64 5.78
CA PRO A 54 -22.95 15.62 5.35
C PRO A 54 -24.21 15.55 6.23
N LYS A 55 -24.88 16.70 6.40
CA LYS A 55 -26.06 16.80 7.28
C LYS A 55 -27.11 15.75 6.93
N GLY A 56 -27.49 14.95 7.92
CA GLY A 56 -28.53 13.92 7.78
C GLY A 56 -27.99 12.52 7.50
N TYR A 57 -26.77 12.39 7.04
CA TYR A 57 -26.13 11.10 6.78
C TYR A 57 -25.47 10.51 8.04
N LYS A 58 -25.53 9.20 8.18
CA LYS A 58 -24.91 8.46 9.29
C LYS A 58 -24.17 7.26 8.75
N PRO A 59 -22.95 6.97 9.27
CA PRO A 59 -22.23 5.77 8.88
C PRO A 59 -23.00 4.53 9.37
N PHE A 60 -23.04 3.47 8.54
CA PHE A 60 -23.78 2.27 8.86
C PHE A 60 -23.08 0.97 8.46
N TYR A 61 -22.12 1.02 7.53
CA TYR A 61 -21.40 -0.15 7.04
C TYR A 61 -19.98 0.23 6.59
N ILE A 62 -19.03 -0.71 6.75
CA ILE A 62 -17.64 -0.58 6.30
C ILE A 62 -17.25 -1.79 5.47
N SER A 63 -16.63 -1.55 4.31
CA SER A 63 -15.95 -2.57 3.53
C SER A 63 -14.45 -2.28 3.57
N HIS A 64 -13.65 -3.28 3.93
CA HIS A 64 -12.22 -3.14 4.21
C HIS A 64 -11.41 -4.09 3.34
N TYR A 65 -10.21 -3.64 2.94
CA TYR A 65 -9.10 -4.50 2.54
C TYR A 65 -7.84 -4.03 3.24
N GLY A 66 -7.08 -4.97 3.84
CA GLY A 66 -5.83 -4.68 4.55
C GLY A 66 -4.70 -5.61 4.14
N ARG A 67 -3.48 -5.07 4.13
CA ARG A 67 -2.23 -5.81 4.07
C ARG A 67 -1.94 -6.41 5.45
N HIS A 68 -1.24 -7.56 5.53
CA HIS A 68 -0.69 -8.06 6.79
C HIS A 68 0.20 -7.02 7.48
N GLY A 69 0.36 -7.13 8.80
CA GLY A 69 1.21 -6.27 9.61
C GLY A 69 2.70 -6.48 9.39
N SER A 70 3.51 -5.74 10.17
CA SER A 70 4.97 -5.87 10.19
C SER A 70 5.42 -7.31 10.34
N ARG A 71 6.44 -7.70 9.58
CA ARG A 71 6.97 -9.06 9.46
C ARG A 71 8.48 -9.05 9.22
N TYR A 72 9.12 -10.18 9.45
CA TYR A 72 10.45 -10.43 8.89
C TYR A 72 10.40 -10.44 7.36
N ALA A 73 11.53 -10.25 6.68
CA ALA A 73 11.57 -10.27 5.22
C ALA A 73 10.86 -11.51 4.67
N TRP A 74 10.12 -11.33 3.57
CA TRP A 74 9.32 -12.42 2.99
C TRP A 74 10.16 -13.53 2.36
N ASN A 75 11.44 -13.22 2.02
CA ASN A 75 12.37 -14.11 1.34
C ASN A 75 13.64 -14.26 2.18
N ALA A 76 14.01 -15.50 2.46
CA ALA A 76 15.23 -15.82 3.20
C ALA A 76 16.50 -15.31 2.50
N LYS A 77 16.49 -15.14 1.18
CA LYS A 77 17.62 -14.57 0.41
C LYS A 77 18.01 -13.16 0.89
N THR A 78 17.08 -12.37 1.41
CA THR A 78 17.40 -11.06 2.00
C THR A 78 18.43 -11.17 3.12
N TYR A 79 18.43 -12.28 3.83
CA TYR A 79 19.42 -12.53 4.90
C TYR A 79 20.59 -13.38 4.41
N SER A 80 20.32 -14.53 3.78
CA SER A 80 21.36 -15.49 3.40
C SER A 80 22.32 -14.94 2.34
N HIS A 81 21.84 -14.16 1.39
CA HIS A 81 22.71 -13.58 0.36
C HIS A 81 23.59 -12.46 0.91
N ILE A 82 23.01 -11.57 1.74
CA ILE A 82 23.80 -10.53 2.44
C ILE A 82 24.88 -11.18 3.31
N HIS A 83 24.53 -12.23 4.08
CA HIS A 83 25.47 -12.98 4.88
C HIS A 83 26.61 -13.59 4.06
N GLU A 84 26.28 -14.27 2.96
CA GLU A 84 27.25 -14.91 2.07
C GLU A 84 28.27 -13.90 1.53
N VAL A 85 27.81 -12.76 1.04
CA VAL A 85 28.68 -11.75 0.42
C VAL A 85 29.54 -11.05 1.47
N LEU A 86 28.94 -10.64 2.62
CA LEU A 86 29.67 -9.96 3.69
C LEU A 86 30.71 -10.86 4.35
N SER A 87 30.37 -12.14 4.63
CA SER A 87 31.32 -13.10 5.23
C SER A 87 32.51 -13.34 4.34
N ALA A 88 32.29 -13.55 3.03
CA ALA A 88 33.38 -13.72 2.08
C ALA A 88 34.28 -12.47 2.00
N ALA A 89 33.67 -11.27 2.01
CA ALA A 89 34.43 -10.03 1.97
C ALA A 89 35.25 -9.80 3.29
N HIS A 90 34.66 -10.17 4.44
CA HIS A 90 35.35 -10.13 5.72
C HIS A 90 36.61 -11.04 5.73
N ASP A 91 36.44 -12.30 5.34
CA ASP A 91 37.52 -13.29 5.29
C ASP A 91 38.66 -12.85 4.36
N GLU A 92 38.34 -12.20 3.24
CA GLU A 92 39.30 -11.69 2.26
C GLU A 92 39.85 -10.30 2.63
N LYS A 93 39.41 -9.68 3.73
CA LYS A 93 39.76 -8.30 4.14
C LYS A 93 39.34 -7.27 3.07
N GLY A 94 38.25 -7.53 2.40
CA GLY A 94 37.66 -6.71 1.35
C GLY A 94 36.63 -5.69 1.84
N LEU A 95 36.37 -5.62 3.15
CA LEU A 95 35.44 -4.63 3.73
C LEU A 95 36.15 -3.31 4.06
N THR A 96 35.41 -2.20 3.98
CA THR A 96 35.80 -0.93 4.56
C THR A 96 35.58 -0.95 6.08
N ALA A 97 35.94 0.13 6.79
CA ALA A 97 35.62 0.24 8.21
C ALA A 97 34.12 0.22 8.49
N LEU A 98 33.31 0.89 7.62
CA LEU A 98 31.84 0.83 7.69
C LEU A 98 31.33 -0.56 7.33
N GLY A 99 31.92 -1.21 6.34
CA GLY A 99 31.58 -2.58 5.94
C GLY A 99 31.83 -3.59 7.03
N GLU A 100 32.94 -3.48 7.80
CA GLU A 100 33.23 -4.32 8.96
C GLU A 100 32.20 -4.10 10.09
N GLN A 101 31.82 -2.86 10.36
CA GLN A 101 30.77 -2.57 11.34
C GLN A 101 29.43 -3.19 10.89
N PHE A 102 29.07 -3.01 9.61
CA PHE A 102 27.86 -3.61 9.04
C PHE A 102 27.87 -5.14 9.17
N TYR A 103 29.01 -5.79 8.85
CA TYR A 103 29.15 -7.24 9.00
C TYR A 103 28.91 -7.68 10.44
N GLN A 104 29.55 -7.03 11.42
CA GLN A 104 29.41 -7.38 12.85
C GLN A 104 27.98 -7.19 13.35
N ASP A 105 27.34 -6.08 13.01
CA ASP A 105 25.96 -5.81 13.37
C ASP A 105 25.02 -6.83 12.71
N PHE A 106 25.27 -7.16 11.45
CA PHE A 106 24.50 -8.14 10.70
C PHE A 106 24.64 -9.55 11.29
N GLU A 107 25.86 -9.99 11.65
CA GLU A 107 26.10 -11.28 12.31
C GLU A 107 25.33 -11.42 13.63
N SER A 108 25.22 -10.32 14.39
CA SER A 108 24.47 -10.32 15.65
C SER A 108 22.94 -10.37 15.44
N PHE A 109 22.48 -9.98 14.29
CA PHE A 109 21.07 -9.75 13.93
C PHE A 109 20.47 -10.91 13.15
N TYR A 110 21.10 -11.32 12.03
CA TYR A 110 20.47 -12.13 10.99
C TYR A 110 20.01 -13.54 11.39
N PRO A 111 20.59 -14.25 12.37
CA PRO A 111 20.16 -15.60 12.69
C PRO A 111 18.69 -15.69 13.11
N THR A 112 18.18 -14.69 13.84
CA THR A 112 16.78 -14.66 14.27
C THR A 112 15.82 -14.41 13.11
N PRO A 113 15.97 -13.34 12.30
CA PRO A 113 15.08 -13.12 11.14
C PRO A 113 15.17 -14.19 10.05
N LEU A 114 16.33 -14.84 9.91
CA LEU A 114 16.49 -15.93 8.92
C LEU A 114 15.55 -17.10 9.20
N VAL A 115 15.47 -17.57 10.47
CA VAL A 115 14.59 -18.69 10.85
C VAL A 115 13.11 -18.31 10.89
N ASN A 116 12.82 -17.02 11.08
CA ASN A 116 11.45 -16.49 11.15
C ASN A 116 11.01 -15.80 9.84
N THR A 117 11.67 -16.10 8.72
CA THR A 117 11.38 -15.49 7.42
C THR A 117 9.88 -15.52 7.10
N GLY A 118 9.32 -14.32 6.86
CA GLY A 118 7.92 -14.14 6.50
C GLY A 118 6.92 -14.16 7.65
N ASP A 119 7.35 -14.42 8.87
CA ASP A 119 6.47 -14.45 10.04
C ASP A 119 6.13 -13.04 10.53
N LEU A 120 4.90 -12.89 11.01
CA LEU A 120 4.44 -11.65 11.63
C LEU A 120 5.23 -11.39 12.92
N VAL A 121 5.60 -10.14 13.17
CA VAL A 121 6.27 -9.73 14.40
C VAL A 121 5.28 -9.06 15.38
N PRO A 122 5.64 -8.88 16.67
CA PRO A 122 4.77 -8.22 17.65
C PRO A 122 4.21 -6.88 17.18
N LEU A 123 5.06 -6.03 16.57
CA LEU A 123 4.62 -4.75 16.00
C LEU A 123 3.49 -4.93 14.95
N GLY A 124 3.53 -6.00 14.16
CA GLY A 124 2.49 -6.29 13.18
C GLY A 124 1.13 -6.59 13.82
N TRP A 125 1.11 -7.26 14.97
CA TRP A 125 -0.08 -7.44 15.79
C TRP A 125 -0.59 -6.10 16.33
N GLU A 126 0.26 -5.32 16.98
CA GLU A 126 -0.08 -4.02 17.57
C GLU A 126 -0.60 -3.02 16.53
N GLN A 127 -0.07 -3.03 15.30
CA GLN A 127 -0.56 -2.20 14.22
C GLN A 127 -2.04 -2.48 13.93
N HIS A 128 -2.43 -3.74 13.80
CA HIS A 128 -3.81 -4.11 13.52
C HIS A 128 -4.75 -3.86 14.70
N GLU A 129 -4.31 -4.06 15.94
CA GLU A 129 -5.07 -3.66 17.13
C GLU A 129 -5.35 -2.15 17.12
N ARG A 130 -4.34 -1.34 16.86
CA ARG A 130 -4.44 0.12 16.83
C ARG A 130 -5.34 0.61 15.70
N ILE A 131 -5.21 0.04 14.49
CA ILE A 131 -6.07 0.38 13.36
C ILE A 131 -7.52 0.03 13.66
N ALA A 132 -7.80 -1.16 14.19
CA ALA A 132 -9.15 -1.60 14.54
C ALA A 132 -9.78 -0.71 15.63
N ALA A 133 -9.01 -0.35 16.65
CA ALA A 133 -9.44 0.57 17.69
C ALA A 133 -9.81 1.94 17.10
N TRP A 134 -8.97 2.49 16.22
CA TRP A 134 -9.23 3.74 15.51
C TRP A 134 -10.50 3.67 14.65
N VAL A 135 -10.70 2.58 13.91
CA VAL A 135 -11.90 2.36 13.08
C VAL A 135 -13.15 2.35 13.96
N TYR A 136 -13.11 1.64 15.09
CA TYR A 136 -14.23 1.60 16.02
C TYR A 136 -14.53 2.98 16.62
N ASP A 137 -13.50 3.68 17.10
CA ASP A 137 -13.65 4.97 17.80
C ASP A 137 -14.08 6.08 16.82
N THR A 138 -13.67 5.99 15.55
CA THR A 138 -14.08 6.94 14.49
C THR A 138 -15.50 6.67 13.98
N PHE A 139 -15.91 5.39 13.88
CA PHE A 139 -17.20 4.98 13.33
C PHE A 139 -18.05 4.15 14.31
N PRO A 140 -18.26 4.56 15.56
CA PRO A 140 -18.88 3.72 16.61
C PRO A 140 -20.32 3.30 16.27
N LYS A 141 -21.02 4.06 15.41
CA LYS A 141 -22.39 3.73 15.00
C LYS A 141 -22.46 2.49 14.10
N VAL A 142 -21.41 2.22 13.34
CA VAL A 142 -21.29 1.03 12.49
C VAL A 142 -21.30 -0.24 13.34
N PHE A 143 -20.64 -0.20 14.49
CA PHE A 143 -20.43 -1.37 15.37
C PHE A 143 -21.36 -1.42 16.56
N LYS A 144 -22.40 -0.59 16.60
CA LYS A 144 -23.30 -0.51 17.76
C LYS A 144 -24.24 -1.72 17.85
N GLY A 145 -24.32 -2.33 19.04
CA GLY A 145 -25.26 -3.41 19.34
C GLY A 145 -24.74 -4.79 18.89
N THR A 146 -25.68 -5.71 18.62
CA THR A 146 -25.37 -7.06 18.18
C THR A 146 -25.36 -7.10 16.65
N ARG A 147 -24.20 -6.91 16.06
CA ARG A 147 -24.02 -6.94 14.62
C ARG A 147 -22.98 -8.01 14.25
N HIS A 148 -22.92 -8.37 12.98
CA HIS A 148 -21.90 -9.29 12.51
C HIS A 148 -20.87 -8.59 11.64
N VAL A 149 -19.68 -9.17 11.64
CA VAL A 149 -18.51 -8.81 10.85
C VAL A 149 -18.06 -10.07 10.14
N ASP A 150 -18.08 -10.07 8.83
CA ASP A 150 -17.52 -11.14 8.01
C ASP A 150 -16.07 -10.80 7.70
N ALA A 151 -15.15 -11.76 7.88
CA ALA A 151 -13.73 -11.59 7.59
C ALA A 151 -13.22 -12.73 6.71
N VAL A 152 -12.56 -12.37 5.61
CA VAL A 152 -11.90 -13.32 4.73
C VAL A 152 -10.42 -12.96 4.60
N VAL A 153 -9.56 -13.97 4.64
CA VAL A 153 -8.12 -13.76 4.66
C VAL A 153 -7.40 -14.74 3.73
N SER A 154 -6.25 -14.34 3.22
CA SER A 154 -5.35 -15.24 2.50
C SER A 154 -4.90 -16.41 3.40
N THR A 155 -4.43 -17.49 2.80
CA THR A 155 -3.95 -18.68 3.52
C THR A 155 -2.58 -18.50 4.17
N SER A 156 -2.00 -17.29 4.11
CA SER A 156 -0.71 -16.96 4.73
C SER A 156 -0.87 -16.77 6.24
N ALA A 157 -0.02 -17.41 7.04
CA ALA A 157 -0.06 -17.34 8.50
C ALA A 157 -0.03 -15.89 9.00
N ARG A 158 0.87 -15.04 8.48
CA ARG A 158 0.95 -13.63 8.87
C ARG A 158 -0.33 -12.84 8.62
N SER A 159 -1.04 -13.12 7.52
CA SER A 159 -2.31 -12.46 7.22
C SER A 159 -3.43 -12.93 8.16
N ILE A 160 -3.47 -14.24 8.47
CA ILE A 160 -4.45 -14.83 9.42
C ILE A 160 -4.27 -14.21 10.81
N VAL A 161 -3.01 -14.10 11.29
CA VAL A 161 -2.71 -13.50 12.59
C VAL A 161 -3.04 -12.01 12.60
N SER A 162 -2.81 -11.28 11.51
CA SER A 162 -3.20 -9.87 11.35
C SER A 162 -4.72 -9.69 11.42
N MET A 163 -5.49 -10.55 10.73
CA MET A 163 -6.96 -10.55 10.80
C MET A 163 -7.42 -10.77 12.24
N ASN A 164 -6.84 -11.74 12.94
CA ASN A 164 -7.21 -12.04 14.31
C ASN A 164 -6.96 -10.85 15.25
N ALA A 165 -5.80 -10.19 15.14
CA ALA A 165 -5.49 -8.99 15.92
C ALA A 165 -6.56 -7.90 15.74
N PHE A 166 -6.92 -7.64 14.48
CA PHE A 166 -7.96 -6.65 14.13
C PHE A 166 -9.34 -7.04 14.71
N CYS A 167 -9.77 -8.29 14.48
CA CYS A 167 -11.08 -8.78 14.93
C CYS A 167 -11.18 -8.82 16.45
N LEU A 168 -10.13 -9.24 17.16
CA LEU A 168 -10.09 -9.24 18.62
C LEU A 168 -10.18 -7.84 19.20
N SER A 169 -9.47 -6.86 18.65
CA SER A 169 -9.56 -5.46 19.10
C SER A 169 -10.98 -4.90 18.92
N LEU A 170 -11.65 -5.16 17.78
CA LEU A 170 -13.07 -4.80 17.62
C LEU A 170 -13.96 -5.52 18.64
N LYS A 171 -13.68 -6.80 18.96
CA LYS A 171 -14.45 -7.60 19.92
C LYS A 171 -14.28 -7.09 21.34
N GLU A 172 -13.10 -6.62 21.72
CA GLU A 172 -12.84 -5.97 22.99
C GLU A 172 -13.64 -4.67 23.15
N LYS A 173 -13.68 -3.85 22.08
CA LYS A 173 -14.49 -2.60 22.06
C LYS A 173 -15.98 -2.87 22.16
N ASN A 174 -16.49 -3.94 21.51
CA ASN A 174 -17.88 -4.36 21.60
C ASN A 174 -18.01 -5.89 21.66
N PRO A 175 -18.12 -6.48 22.87
CA PRO A 175 -18.25 -7.94 23.05
C PRO A 175 -19.50 -8.57 22.41
N LYS A 176 -20.49 -7.78 21.97
CA LYS A 176 -21.71 -8.26 21.31
C LYS A 176 -21.55 -8.49 19.83
N LEU A 177 -20.45 -8.04 19.22
CA LEU A 177 -20.15 -8.32 17.80
C LEU A 177 -19.98 -9.82 17.59
N ARG A 178 -20.49 -10.31 16.47
CA ARG A 178 -20.34 -11.69 16.00
C ARG A 178 -19.42 -11.70 14.78
N PHE A 179 -18.39 -12.52 14.82
CA PHE A 179 -17.41 -12.64 13.74
C PHE A 179 -17.57 -13.95 13.00
N TYR A 180 -17.47 -13.89 11.66
CA TYR A 180 -17.43 -15.05 10.77
C TYR A 180 -16.14 -14.96 9.97
N GLU A 181 -15.12 -15.67 10.44
CA GLU A 181 -13.78 -15.65 9.89
C GLU A 181 -13.55 -16.83 8.95
N SER A 182 -12.91 -16.59 7.83
CA SER A 182 -12.60 -17.66 6.87
C SER A 182 -11.24 -17.46 6.19
N SER A 183 -10.49 -18.55 6.06
CA SER A 183 -9.26 -18.65 5.27
C SER A 183 -9.37 -19.89 4.38
N THR A 184 -9.77 -19.70 3.14
CA THR A 184 -10.02 -20.81 2.20
C THR A 184 -9.36 -20.54 0.86
N HIS A 185 -9.01 -21.60 0.12
CA HIS A 185 -8.49 -21.45 -1.23
C HIS A 185 -9.49 -20.76 -2.18
N ALA A 186 -10.80 -20.96 -1.98
CA ALA A 186 -11.82 -20.23 -2.73
C ALA A 186 -11.80 -18.73 -2.43
N GLY A 187 -11.56 -18.35 -1.17
CA GLY A 187 -11.44 -16.95 -0.73
C GLY A 187 -10.27 -16.22 -1.37
N LEU A 188 -9.23 -16.93 -1.85
CA LEU A 188 -8.11 -16.32 -2.58
C LEU A 188 -8.57 -15.60 -3.85
N SER A 189 -9.69 -16.04 -4.48
CA SER A 189 -10.24 -15.34 -5.66
C SER A 189 -10.59 -13.86 -5.38
N VAL A 190 -10.76 -13.50 -4.12
CA VAL A 190 -11.11 -12.15 -3.65
C VAL A 190 -9.91 -11.46 -3.02
N VAL A 191 -9.22 -12.13 -2.07
CA VAL A 191 -8.18 -11.47 -1.29
C VAL A 191 -6.79 -11.51 -1.93
N THR A 192 -6.55 -12.47 -2.85
CA THR A 192 -5.32 -12.59 -3.63
C THR A 192 -5.63 -13.22 -5.01
N PRO A 193 -6.35 -12.49 -5.90
CA PRO A 193 -6.93 -13.09 -7.12
C PRO A 193 -5.92 -13.81 -8.01
N THR A 194 -4.68 -13.30 -8.11
CA THR A 194 -3.60 -13.91 -8.89
C THR A 194 -3.12 -15.25 -8.33
N SER A 195 -3.33 -15.49 -7.03
CA SER A 195 -2.97 -16.73 -6.32
C SER A 195 -4.15 -17.70 -6.16
N ALA A 196 -5.31 -17.35 -6.72
CA ALA A 196 -6.48 -18.25 -6.68
C ALA A 196 -6.18 -19.56 -7.44
N PRO A 197 -6.79 -20.70 -7.01
CA PRO A 197 -6.69 -21.96 -7.73
C PRO A 197 -7.11 -21.83 -9.21
N ALA A 198 -6.40 -22.51 -10.10
CA ALA A 198 -6.60 -22.42 -11.55
C ALA A 198 -8.08 -22.51 -12.01
N PRO A 199 -8.92 -23.42 -11.45
CA PRO A 199 -10.32 -23.55 -11.90
C PRO A 199 -11.20 -22.31 -11.62
N ILE A 200 -10.81 -21.43 -10.69
CA ILE A 200 -11.59 -20.23 -10.32
C ILE A 200 -10.83 -18.93 -10.58
N ARG A 201 -9.55 -19.03 -10.96
CA ARG A 201 -8.71 -17.85 -11.25
C ARG A 201 -9.10 -17.25 -12.58
N LYS A 202 -9.53 -15.98 -12.53
CA LYS A 202 -9.76 -15.17 -13.73
C LYS A 202 -8.47 -14.45 -14.13
N LYS A 203 -8.24 -14.31 -15.42
CA LYS A 203 -7.14 -13.53 -15.97
C LYS A 203 -7.72 -12.33 -16.71
N TYR A 204 -7.01 -11.22 -16.70
CA TYR A 204 -7.39 -9.99 -17.38
C TYR A 204 -6.19 -9.45 -18.15
N LYS A 205 -6.45 -8.78 -19.28
CA LYS A 205 -5.38 -8.10 -20.01
C LYS A 205 -4.95 -6.87 -19.20
N GLY A 206 -3.64 -6.76 -18.97
CA GLY A 206 -3.03 -5.59 -18.33
C GLY A 206 -2.98 -4.38 -19.26
N ASP A 207 -2.54 -3.26 -18.73
CA ASP A 207 -2.24 -2.06 -19.52
C ASP A 207 -1.03 -2.31 -20.43
N ASP A 208 -1.04 -1.69 -21.61
CA ASP A 208 0.12 -1.63 -22.50
C ASP A 208 1.01 -0.45 -22.07
N LEU A 209 2.11 -0.78 -21.41
CA LEU A 209 3.11 0.18 -20.94
C LEU A 209 4.35 0.24 -21.86
N SER A 210 4.29 -0.33 -23.06
CA SER A 210 5.42 -0.38 -24.00
C SER A 210 5.91 0.99 -24.47
N HIS A 211 5.07 2.02 -24.32
CA HIS A 211 5.40 3.41 -24.67
C HIS A 211 6.16 4.15 -23.54
N ILE A 212 6.18 3.57 -22.33
CA ILE A 212 6.90 4.11 -21.17
C ILE A 212 8.34 3.55 -21.18
N GLU A 213 9.26 4.33 -20.64
CA GLU A 213 10.65 3.91 -20.50
C GLU A 213 10.77 2.57 -19.75
N PRO A 214 11.56 1.61 -20.27
CA PRO A 214 11.78 0.33 -19.58
C PRO A 214 12.38 0.50 -18.19
N VAL A 215 11.92 -0.30 -17.23
CA VAL A 215 12.37 -0.26 -15.83
C VAL A 215 13.89 -0.32 -15.69
N ALA A 216 14.55 -1.19 -16.43
CA ALA A 216 16.01 -1.32 -16.36
C ALA A 216 16.73 -0.02 -16.70
N HIS A 217 16.33 0.68 -17.78
CA HIS A 217 16.93 1.96 -18.18
C HIS A 217 16.65 3.08 -17.18
N PHE A 218 15.43 3.11 -16.60
CA PHE A 218 15.08 4.07 -15.59
C PHE A 218 15.95 3.87 -14.35
N ASN A 219 16.05 2.64 -13.86
CA ASN A 219 16.75 2.30 -12.63
C ASN A 219 18.26 2.57 -12.72
N GLU A 220 18.91 2.38 -13.88
CA GLU A 220 20.33 2.68 -14.08
C GLU A 220 20.73 4.09 -13.62
N ARG A 221 19.81 5.06 -13.68
CA ARG A 221 20.10 6.46 -13.27
C ARG A 221 20.14 6.65 -11.76
N PHE A 222 19.53 5.75 -11.01
CA PHE A 222 19.36 5.87 -9.55
C PHE A 222 20.20 4.86 -8.77
N MET A 223 20.69 3.81 -9.46
CA MET A 223 21.53 2.77 -8.88
C MET A 223 22.99 3.21 -8.86
N ASP A 224 23.37 4.01 -7.86
CA ASP A 224 24.77 4.41 -7.62
C ASP A 224 25.57 3.23 -7.07
N TYR A 225 25.84 2.23 -7.95
CA TYR A 225 26.53 1.02 -7.55
C TYR A 225 27.88 1.29 -6.88
N ASP A 226 28.74 2.11 -7.50
CA ASP A 226 30.07 2.35 -7.00
C ASP A 226 30.07 3.20 -5.73
N GLY A 227 29.19 4.20 -5.65
CA GLY A 227 29.06 5.05 -4.46
C GLY A 227 28.50 4.29 -3.27
N ILE A 228 27.48 3.44 -3.45
CA ILE A 228 26.90 2.66 -2.35
C ILE A 228 27.84 1.53 -1.95
N LEU A 229 28.27 0.70 -2.92
CA LEU A 229 29.08 -0.47 -2.62
C LEU A 229 30.49 -0.10 -2.13
N GLY A 230 31.07 1.03 -2.58
CA GLY A 230 32.34 1.55 -2.09
C GLY A 230 32.29 2.06 -0.65
N ARG A 231 31.10 2.24 -0.05
CA ARG A 231 30.98 2.47 1.38
C ARG A 231 31.19 1.20 2.19
N ILE A 232 30.84 0.03 1.62
CA ILE A 232 30.86 -1.29 2.27
C ILE A 232 32.13 -2.06 1.91
N PHE A 233 32.49 -2.08 0.64
CA PHE A 233 33.59 -2.87 0.10
C PHE A 233 34.76 -1.99 -0.36
N THR A 234 35.98 -2.44 -0.16
CA THR A 234 37.20 -1.79 -0.67
C THR A 234 37.25 -1.84 -2.20
N ASP A 235 36.66 -2.87 -2.81
CA ASP A 235 36.37 -2.98 -4.25
C ASP A 235 34.85 -3.00 -4.46
N PRO A 236 34.23 -1.96 -5.02
CA PRO A 236 32.76 -1.93 -5.29
C PRO A 236 32.28 -3.05 -6.22
N ALA A 237 33.19 -3.70 -6.97
CA ALA A 237 32.85 -4.82 -7.83
C ALA A 237 32.74 -6.16 -7.09
N PHE A 238 33.12 -6.23 -5.79
CA PHE A 238 33.17 -7.47 -5.02
C PHE A 238 31.86 -8.31 -5.12
N PRO A 239 30.65 -7.74 -4.98
CA PRO A 239 29.41 -8.51 -5.09
C PRO A 239 29.17 -9.13 -6.48
N SER A 240 29.86 -8.68 -7.55
CA SER A 240 29.75 -9.27 -8.89
C SER A 240 30.18 -10.73 -8.97
N ARG A 241 30.86 -11.24 -7.96
CA ARG A 241 31.32 -12.63 -7.84
C ARG A 241 30.21 -13.60 -7.39
N PHE A 242 29.07 -13.08 -6.96
CA PHE A 242 27.95 -13.84 -6.39
C PHE A 242 26.71 -13.82 -7.30
N GLU A 243 25.71 -14.66 -6.98
CA GLU A 243 24.45 -14.78 -7.75
C GLU A 243 23.79 -13.41 -7.94
N GLY A 244 23.50 -13.04 -9.19
CA GLY A 244 22.84 -11.77 -9.54
C GLY A 244 23.69 -10.52 -9.36
N GLY A 245 24.95 -10.67 -8.89
CA GLY A 245 25.93 -9.60 -8.83
C GLY A 245 25.53 -8.39 -7.97
N ARG A 246 26.02 -7.22 -8.36
CA ARG A 246 25.79 -5.96 -7.65
C ARG A 246 24.31 -5.59 -7.53
N THR A 247 23.53 -5.86 -8.57
CA THR A 247 22.10 -5.56 -8.59
C THR A 247 21.36 -6.34 -7.50
N ASN A 248 21.56 -7.67 -7.45
CA ASN A 248 20.92 -8.49 -6.44
C ASN A 248 21.34 -8.09 -5.03
N PHE A 249 22.63 -7.76 -4.82
CA PHE A 249 23.09 -7.31 -3.49
C PHE A 249 22.39 -6.00 -3.07
N LEU A 250 22.24 -5.01 -3.96
CA LEU A 250 21.53 -3.77 -3.67
C LEU A 250 20.04 -3.98 -3.44
N ASP A 251 19.40 -4.89 -4.17
CA ASP A 251 17.99 -5.26 -3.98
C ASP A 251 17.76 -5.84 -2.58
N GLN A 252 18.63 -6.79 -2.15
CA GLN A 252 18.57 -7.36 -0.81
C GLN A 252 18.92 -6.33 0.28
N LEU A 253 19.90 -5.45 0.02
CA LEU A 253 20.29 -4.38 0.92
C LEU A 253 19.14 -3.38 1.13
N TYR A 254 18.47 -2.96 0.06
CA TYR A 254 17.30 -2.07 0.16
C TYR A 254 16.19 -2.72 0.99
N SER A 255 15.86 -3.98 0.72
CA SER A 255 14.86 -4.74 1.48
C SER A 255 15.25 -4.91 2.95
N LEU A 256 16.52 -5.15 3.25
CA LEU A 256 17.05 -5.26 4.62
C LEU A 256 16.88 -3.92 5.37
N ILE A 257 17.41 -2.82 4.79
CA ILE A 257 17.38 -1.50 5.42
C ILE A 257 15.95 -0.99 5.57
N GLY A 258 15.08 -1.21 4.55
CA GLY A 258 13.69 -0.81 4.61
C GLY A 258 12.88 -1.57 5.65
N GLY A 259 13.25 -2.82 5.92
CA GLY A 259 12.45 -3.76 6.70
C GLY A 259 12.88 -3.97 8.15
N TYR A 260 14.16 -3.76 8.52
CA TYR A 260 14.65 -4.18 9.85
C TYR A 260 13.99 -3.41 11.00
N HIS A 261 13.55 -2.17 10.79
CA HIS A 261 12.80 -1.40 11.78
C HIS A 261 11.40 -1.96 12.12
N ASN A 262 10.94 -2.98 11.41
CA ASN A 262 9.71 -3.69 11.78
C ASN A 262 9.88 -4.57 13.03
N TYR A 263 11.11 -4.96 13.38
CA TYR A 263 11.37 -5.94 14.43
C TYR A 263 12.66 -5.68 15.23
N GLU A 264 13.41 -4.63 14.90
CA GLU A 264 14.63 -4.24 15.60
C GLU A 264 14.59 -2.74 15.90
N GLU A 265 14.74 -2.38 17.18
CA GLU A 265 14.70 -0.98 17.62
C GLU A 265 16.07 -0.31 17.56
N ARG A 266 17.17 -1.10 17.51
CA ARG A 266 18.53 -0.56 17.41
C ARG A 266 18.78 -0.01 16.01
N PRO A 267 19.51 1.11 15.85
CA PRO A 267 19.80 1.71 14.54
C PRO A 267 20.97 0.99 13.84
N LEU A 268 20.84 -0.32 13.59
CA LEU A 268 21.96 -1.16 13.12
C LEU A 268 22.47 -0.79 11.73
N PHE A 269 21.58 -0.35 10.84
CA PHE A 269 21.90 -0.18 9.42
C PHE A 269 21.61 1.23 8.88
N ASP A 270 21.32 2.19 9.77
CA ASP A 270 20.92 3.54 9.38
C ASP A 270 22.02 4.32 8.66
N ASP A 271 23.29 4.02 8.95
CA ASP A 271 24.46 4.69 8.38
C ASP A 271 24.97 4.08 7.06
N ILE A 272 24.40 2.94 6.62
CA ILE A 272 24.86 2.24 5.41
C ILE A 272 24.58 3.06 4.14
N LEU A 273 23.42 3.72 4.09
CA LEU A 273 23.02 4.60 2.98
C LEU A 273 22.98 6.05 3.45
N THR A 274 23.43 6.96 2.60
CA THR A 274 23.11 8.38 2.81
C THR A 274 21.64 8.63 2.48
N PRO A 275 21.01 9.70 3.02
CA PRO A 275 19.63 10.04 2.65
C PRO A 275 19.39 10.16 1.14
N ASP A 276 20.37 10.70 0.39
CA ASP A 276 20.31 10.81 -1.07
C ASP A 276 20.34 9.44 -1.73
N GLN A 277 21.23 8.55 -1.32
CA GLN A 277 21.32 7.18 -1.84
C GLN A 277 20.04 6.40 -1.55
N TYR A 278 19.50 6.52 -0.35
CA TYR A 278 18.27 5.84 0.03
C TYR A 278 17.06 6.34 -0.78
N ALA A 279 16.94 7.65 -0.96
CA ALA A 279 15.88 8.22 -1.79
C ALA A 279 16.00 7.83 -3.27
N ASN A 280 17.23 7.75 -3.80
CA ASN A 280 17.47 7.29 -5.16
C ASN A 280 17.09 5.81 -5.35
N LEU A 281 17.46 4.94 -4.41
CA LEU A 281 17.00 3.55 -4.43
C LEU A 281 15.48 3.49 -4.36
N TRP A 282 14.86 4.28 -3.48
CA TRP A 282 13.39 4.35 -3.42
C TRP A 282 12.79 4.75 -4.77
N GLU A 283 13.33 5.75 -5.47
CA GLU A 283 12.82 6.16 -6.79
C GLU A 283 12.84 5.00 -7.80
N ALA A 284 13.93 4.22 -7.83
CA ALA A 284 14.05 3.04 -8.68
C ALA A 284 13.02 1.96 -8.33
N PHE A 285 12.90 1.63 -7.04
CA PHE A 285 11.94 0.63 -6.58
C PHE A 285 10.49 1.10 -6.70
N ASN A 286 10.22 2.38 -6.50
CA ASN A 286 8.91 2.97 -6.68
C ASN A 286 8.43 2.87 -8.13
N TYR A 287 9.32 3.15 -9.09
CA TYR A 287 9.01 2.99 -10.50
C TYR A 287 8.77 1.52 -10.89
N PHE A 288 9.59 0.61 -10.37
CA PHE A 288 9.42 -0.83 -10.57
C PHE A 288 8.07 -1.32 -10.02
N SER A 289 7.71 -0.96 -8.78
CA SER A 289 6.43 -1.33 -8.17
C SER A 289 5.26 -0.80 -8.98
N TRP A 290 5.28 0.49 -9.33
CA TRP A 290 4.24 1.09 -10.17
C TRP A 290 4.04 0.34 -11.48
N HIS A 291 5.14 -0.02 -12.16
CA HIS A 291 5.08 -0.70 -13.45
C HIS A 291 4.40 -2.08 -13.35
N ILE A 292 4.71 -2.83 -12.30
CA ILE A 292 4.10 -4.14 -12.05
C ILE A 292 2.64 -3.99 -11.64
N ASP A 293 2.36 -3.14 -10.66
CA ASP A 293 1.04 -3.03 -10.04
C ASP A 293 0.02 -2.38 -10.96
N LEU A 294 0.44 -1.39 -11.74
CA LEU A 294 -0.42 -0.81 -12.75
C LEU A 294 -0.77 -1.84 -13.84
N SER A 295 0.22 -2.58 -14.35
CA SER A 295 -0.03 -3.63 -15.34
C SER A 295 -0.93 -4.75 -14.82
N ALA A 296 -0.89 -5.02 -13.51
CA ALA A 296 -1.68 -6.05 -12.84
C ALA A 296 -3.03 -5.56 -12.29
N ARG A 297 -3.35 -4.27 -12.36
CA ARG A 297 -4.50 -3.70 -11.63
C ARG A 297 -5.83 -4.39 -11.95
N TYR A 298 -6.07 -4.77 -13.21
CA TYR A 298 -7.32 -5.44 -13.59
C TYR A 298 -7.46 -6.87 -13.05
N GLN A 299 -6.36 -7.50 -12.59
CA GLN A 299 -6.44 -8.78 -11.88
C GLN A 299 -7.24 -8.65 -10.58
N ASN A 300 -7.45 -7.42 -10.06
CA ASN A 300 -8.23 -7.13 -8.87
C ASN A 300 -9.71 -6.81 -9.13
N ILE A 301 -10.21 -6.99 -10.35
CA ILE A 301 -11.65 -6.90 -10.67
C ILE A 301 -12.49 -7.82 -9.76
N PRO A 302 -12.10 -9.07 -9.46
CA PRO A 302 -12.87 -9.91 -8.53
C PRO A 302 -12.98 -9.33 -7.12
N LEU A 303 -11.94 -8.65 -6.60
CA LEU A 303 -12.00 -7.93 -5.34
C LEU A 303 -13.00 -6.77 -5.40
N LEU A 304 -12.97 -5.97 -6.47
CA LEU A 304 -13.91 -4.87 -6.67
C LEU A 304 -15.35 -5.38 -6.77
N GLN A 305 -15.59 -6.47 -7.50
CA GLN A 305 -16.91 -7.12 -7.60
C GLN A 305 -17.42 -7.59 -6.24
N ASP A 306 -16.56 -8.20 -5.42
CA ASP A 306 -16.93 -8.62 -4.07
C ASP A 306 -17.23 -7.43 -3.14
N ILE A 307 -16.46 -6.34 -3.22
CA ILE A 307 -16.74 -5.10 -2.48
C ILE A 307 -18.11 -4.55 -2.86
N ILE A 308 -18.43 -4.48 -4.15
CA ILE A 308 -19.72 -3.98 -4.63
C ILE A 308 -20.87 -4.88 -4.14
N ALA A 309 -20.76 -6.20 -4.38
CA ALA A 309 -21.82 -7.14 -4.03
C ALA A 309 -22.09 -7.18 -2.51
N LYS A 310 -21.04 -7.13 -1.68
CA LYS A 310 -21.16 -7.11 -0.21
C LYS A 310 -21.75 -5.80 0.30
N ALA A 311 -21.37 -4.67 -0.29
CA ALA A 311 -21.93 -3.37 0.06
C ALA A 311 -23.43 -3.32 -0.24
N GLU A 312 -23.85 -3.77 -1.43
CA GLU A 312 -25.26 -3.80 -1.82
C GLU A 312 -26.08 -4.75 -0.92
N ALA A 313 -25.52 -5.90 -0.56
CA ALA A 313 -26.16 -6.80 0.41
C ALA A 313 -26.33 -6.13 1.79
N ALA A 314 -25.33 -5.38 2.26
CA ALA A 314 -25.37 -4.65 3.53
C ALA A 314 -26.41 -3.52 3.54
N PHE A 315 -26.83 -3.00 2.37
CA PHE A 315 -27.87 -1.97 2.30
C PHE A 315 -29.23 -2.48 2.77
N SER A 316 -29.47 -3.79 2.69
CA SER A 316 -30.70 -4.44 3.13
C SER A 316 -30.52 -5.24 4.42
N ASP A 317 -29.32 -5.35 4.95
CA ASP A 317 -28.98 -6.11 6.15
C ASP A 317 -28.55 -5.17 7.29
N PRO A 318 -29.45 -4.75 8.18
CA PRO A 318 -29.12 -3.85 9.27
C PRO A 318 -28.20 -4.48 10.33
N ASP A 319 -28.06 -5.81 10.34
CA ASP A 319 -27.21 -6.53 11.29
C ASP A 319 -25.77 -6.69 10.80
N ARG A 320 -25.47 -6.39 9.53
CA ARG A 320 -24.12 -6.39 8.98
C ARG A 320 -23.41 -5.08 9.30
N ALA A 321 -22.27 -5.18 10.02
CA ALA A 321 -21.44 -4.03 10.36
C ALA A 321 -20.33 -3.82 9.33
N ALA A 322 -19.60 -4.88 9.00
CA ALA A 322 -18.45 -4.78 8.11
C ALA A 322 -18.15 -6.09 7.37
N ASP A 323 -17.52 -5.96 6.22
CA ASP A 323 -16.82 -7.03 5.51
C ASP A 323 -15.33 -6.68 5.47
N LEU A 324 -14.51 -7.52 6.11
CA LEU A 324 -13.06 -7.34 6.23
C LEU A 324 -12.33 -8.32 5.31
N ARG A 325 -11.28 -7.84 4.66
CA ARG A 325 -10.42 -8.64 3.80
C ARG A 325 -8.97 -8.40 4.17
N PHE A 326 -8.19 -9.48 4.29
CA PHE A 326 -6.77 -9.39 4.64
C PHE A 326 -5.92 -10.15 3.63
N GLY A 327 -4.92 -9.46 3.09
CA GLY A 327 -4.05 -9.99 2.06
C GLY A 327 -2.66 -9.38 2.07
N HIS A 328 -2.21 -8.91 0.91
CA HIS A 328 -0.83 -8.55 0.64
C HIS A 328 -0.71 -7.20 -0.08
N ASP A 329 0.52 -6.68 -0.12
CA ASP A 329 0.93 -5.43 -0.74
C ASP A 329 0.55 -5.35 -2.23
N TYR A 330 0.99 -6.32 -3.04
CA TYR A 330 0.76 -6.34 -4.50
C TYR A 330 -0.73 -6.32 -4.89
N VAL A 331 -1.62 -6.86 -4.04
CA VAL A 331 -3.07 -6.74 -4.25
C VAL A 331 -3.54 -5.34 -3.87
N PHE A 332 -3.03 -4.82 -2.75
CA PHE A 332 -3.40 -3.50 -2.25
C PHE A 332 -3.02 -2.40 -3.24
N GLU A 333 -1.75 -2.38 -3.69
CA GLU A 333 -1.23 -1.37 -4.63
C GLU A 333 -1.97 -1.42 -5.95
N ALA A 334 -2.07 -2.59 -6.55
CA ALA A 334 -2.79 -2.78 -7.80
C ALA A 334 -4.29 -2.45 -7.68
N PHE A 335 -4.93 -2.72 -6.54
CA PHE A 335 -6.32 -2.34 -6.28
C PHE A 335 -6.49 -0.82 -6.15
N MET A 336 -5.58 -0.13 -5.46
CA MET A 336 -5.61 1.34 -5.37
C MET A 336 -5.43 1.98 -6.76
N CYS A 337 -4.55 1.41 -7.60
CA CYS A 337 -4.43 1.82 -9.00
C CYS A 337 -5.70 1.53 -9.81
N LEU A 338 -6.38 0.39 -9.56
CA LEU A 338 -7.64 0.05 -10.23
C LEU A 338 -8.73 1.08 -9.97
N ILE A 339 -8.91 1.46 -8.68
CA ILE A 339 -9.90 2.48 -8.29
C ILE A 339 -9.38 3.91 -8.45
N ASN A 340 -8.18 4.08 -8.98
CA ASN A 340 -7.51 5.37 -9.21
C ASN A 340 -7.54 6.32 -8.00
N ALA A 341 -7.30 5.77 -6.82
CA ALA A 341 -7.27 6.54 -5.57
C ALA A 341 -6.16 7.58 -5.60
N ASN A 342 -6.47 8.84 -5.33
CA ASN A 342 -5.56 9.98 -5.45
C ASN A 342 -4.85 10.09 -6.81
N GLY A 343 -5.38 9.44 -7.85
CA GLY A 343 -4.79 9.44 -9.18
C GLY A 343 -3.67 8.41 -9.40
N CYS A 344 -3.43 7.46 -8.46
CA CYS A 344 -2.31 6.52 -8.57
C CYS A 344 -2.43 5.54 -9.75
N GLY A 345 -3.61 5.40 -10.36
CA GLY A 345 -3.82 4.67 -11.61
C GLY A 345 -3.48 5.46 -12.88
N THR A 346 -2.95 6.67 -12.76
CA THR A 346 -2.54 7.50 -13.91
C THR A 346 -1.29 6.94 -14.56
N VAL A 347 -1.31 6.89 -15.90
CA VAL A 347 -0.13 6.59 -16.72
C VAL A 347 0.44 7.94 -17.18
N PRO A 348 1.56 8.42 -16.62
CA PRO A 348 2.17 9.68 -17.04
C PRO A 348 2.88 9.53 -18.39
N GLU A 349 3.19 10.65 -19.03
CA GLU A 349 3.95 10.64 -20.29
C GLU A 349 5.43 10.24 -20.08
N LYS A 350 5.99 10.53 -18.91
CA LYS A 350 7.39 10.28 -18.57
C LYS A 350 7.52 9.44 -17.31
N ALA A 351 8.43 8.50 -17.33
CA ALA A 351 8.78 7.67 -16.17
C ALA A 351 9.13 8.50 -14.92
N SER A 352 9.83 9.62 -15.08
CA SER A 352 10.22 10.52 -13.98
C SER A 352 9.04 11.23 -13.30
N GLU A 353 7.84 11.18 -13.88
CA GLU A 353 6.62 11.78 -13.31
C GLU A 353 5.83 10.78 -12.46
N VAL A 354 6.16 9.49 -12.52
CA VAL A 354 5.46 8.43 -11.77
C VAL A 354 5.38 8.73 -10.28
N LYS A 355 6.47 9.21 -9.68
CA LYS A 355 6.53 9.55 -8.25
C LYS A 355 5.49 10.59 -7.80
N TYR A 356 4.93 11.39 -8.70
CA TYR A 356 3.88 12.37 -8.36
C TYR A 356 2.49 11.74 -8.30
N TRP A 357 2.31 10.56 -8.89
CA TRP A 357 1.05 9.83 -8.94
C TRP A 357 1.03 8.60 -8.05
N PHE A 358 2.14 7.87 -8.02
CA PHE A 358 2.28 6.62 -7.27
C PHE A 358 3.47 6.72 -6.31
N GLN A 359 3.22 6.40 -5.04
CA GLN A 359 4.25 6.36 -4.02
C GLN A 359 4.09 5.08 -3.19
N SER A 360 5.04 4.16 -3.33
CA SER A 360 5.05 2.86 -2.64
C SER A 360 5.04 2.98 -1.10
N TYR A 361 5.51 4.12 -0.55
CA TYR A 361 5.42 4.38 0.88
C TYR A 361 3.97 4.62 1.39
N ASN A 362 2.98 4.75 0.51
CA ASN A 362 1.56 4.77 0.88
C ASN A 362 1.00 3.36 1.10
N VAL A 363 1.81 2.32 0.88
CA VAL A 363 1.45 0.92 1.15
C VAL A 363 2.44 0.28 2.14
N PRO A 364 2.65 0.88 3.33
CA PRO A 364 3.52 0.32 4.36
C PRO A 364 2.96 -1.02 4.89
N MET A 365 3.68 -1.68 5.79
CA MET A 365 3.12 -2.80 6.55
C MET A 365 1.80 -2.39 7.21
N ALA A 366 0.83 -3.30 7.30
CA ALA A 366 -0.53 -3.05 7.80
C ALA A 366 -1.32 -1.96 7.05
N ALA A 367 -0.96 -1.63 5.80
CA ALA A 367 -1.75 -0.69 5.00
C ALA A 367 -3.22 -1.12 4.89
N THR A 368 -4.13 -0.15 4.97
CA THR A 368 -5.58 -0.41 4.94
C THR A 368 -6.31 0.53 3.98
N VAL A 369 -7.33 0.00 3.30
CA VAL A 369 -8.33 0.80 2.61
C VAL A 369 -9.71 0.50 3.18
N LEU A 370 -10.46 1.55 3.48
CA LEU A 370 -11.82 1.48 4.00
C LEU A 370 -12.77 2.21 3.04
N PHE A 371 -13.82 1.53 2.63
CA PHE A 371 -15.01 2.16 2.06
C PHE A 371 -16.01 2.33 3.21
N VAL A 372 -16.27 3.56 3.62
CA VAL A 372 -17.21 3.85 4.71
C VAL A 372 -18.50 4.37 4.11
N PHE A 373 -19.61 3.68 4.37
CA PHE A 373 -20.91 3.95 3.79
C PHE A 373 -21.81 4.71 4.74
N TYR A 374 -22.51 5.69 4.20
CA TYR A 374 -23.41 6.59 4.92
C TYR A 374 -24.80 6.58 4.30
N ARG A 375 -25.83 6.64 5.14
CA ARG A 375 -27.24 6.66 4.70
C ARG A 375 -27.98 7.81 5.33
N ASP A 376 -28.84 8.47 4.53
CA ASP A 376 -29.81 9.45 5.02
C ASP A 376 -31.16 8.78 5.35
N LYS A 377 -32.12 9.57 5.85
CA LYS A 377 -33.47 9.07 6.19
C LYS A 377 -34.31 8.62 4.98
N ARG A 378 -33.94 9.03 3.78
CA ARG A 378 -34.65 8.68 2.53
C ARG A 378 -34.05 7.43 1.88
N GLY A 379 -32.95 6.93 2.44
CA GLY A 379 -32.23 5.77 1.91
C GLY A 379 -31.14 6.12 0.88
N ASP A 380 -30.84 7.42 0.67
CA ASP A 380 -29.73 7.83 -0.21
C ASP A 380 -28.38 7.40 0.37
N ILE A 381 -27.50 6.85 -0.48
CA ILE A 381 -26.23 6.27 -0.07
C ILE A 381 -25.07 7.11 -0.59
N LEU A 382 -24.27 7.59 0.35
CA LEU A 382 -22.94 8.16 0.10
C LEU A 382 -21.88 7.24 0.66
N PHE A 383 -20.68 7.35 0.11
CA PHE A 383 -19.51 6.71 0.67
C PHE A 383 -18.28 7.63 0.60
N LYS A 384 -17.28 7.33 1.38
CA LYS A 384 -15.92 7.86 1.24
C LYS A 384 -14.91 6.74 1.35
N VAL A 385 -13.72 6.96 0.81
CA VAL A 385 -12.61 6.02 0.90
C VAL A 385 -11.51 6.61 1.77
N LEU A 386 -10.96 5.77 2.63
CA LEU A 386 -9.80 6.10 3.46
C LEU A 386 -8.67 5.13 3.14
N GLN A 387 -7.46 5.64 3.03
CA GLN A 387 -6.23 4.85 2.95
C GLN A 387 -5.35 5.22 4.14
N ASN A 388 -4.96 4.26 4.96
CA ASN A 388 -4.14 4.49 6.15
C ASN A 388 -4.68 5.66 6.99
N GLU A 389 -5.95 5.61 7.38
CA GLU A 389 -6.71 6.60 8.17
C GLU A 389 -6.92 7.97 7.50
N ALA A 390 -6.36 8.21 6.31
CA ALA A 390 -6.50 9.44 5.55
C ALA A 390 -7.54 9.32 4.42
N GLU A 391 -8.30 10.39 4.20
CA GLU A 391 -9.27 10.46 3.10
C GLU A 391 -8.56 10.54 1.75
N VAL A 392 -9.02 9.75 0.78
CA VAL A 392 -8.51 9.79 -0.60
C VAL A 392 -9.56 10.32 -1.57
N THR A 393 -9.08 10.92 -2.65
CA THR A 393 -9.92 11.36 -3.76
C THR A 393 -10.10 10.23 -4.78
N LEU A 394 -11.23 10.26 -5.49
CA LEU A 394 -11.50 9.41 -6.65
C LEU A 394 -11.68 10.33 -7.87
N PRO A 395 -10.61 10.66 -8.61
CA PRO A 395 -10.65 11.70 -9.66
C PRO A 395 -11.66 11.45 -10.78
N GLN A 396 -12.03 10.18 -11.00
CA GLN A 396 -13.03 9.77 -11.99
C GLN A 396 -14.47 10.03 -11.55
N LEU A 397 -14.71 10.47 -10.31
CA LEU A 397 -16.03 10.76 -9.77
C LEU A 397 -16.18 12.24 -9.36
N GLN A 398 -17.40 12.74 -9.44
CA GLN A 398 -17.72 14.05 -8.90
C GLN A 398 -18.16 13.92 -7.43
N PRO A 399 -17.47 14.58 -6.49
CA PRO A 399 -17.87 14.55 -5.09
C PRO A 399 -19.19 15.30 -4.88
N VAL A 400 -20.02 14.80 -3.99
CA VAL A 400 -21.23 15.48 -3.53
C VAL A 400 -20.88 16.60 -2.56
N SER A 401 -19.93 16.31 -1.65
CA SER A 401 -19.43 17.26 -0.66
C SER A 401 -18.11 16.73 -0.04
N GLY A 402 -17.01 17.46 -0.12
CA GLY A 402 -15.72 17.01 0.39
C GLY A 402 -15.33 15.64 -0.18
N PRO A 403 -14.99 14.65 0.68
CA PRO A 403 -14.57 13.32 0.22
C PRO A 403 -15.75 12.35 -0.02
N TYR A 404 -17.00 12.85 -0.06
CA TYR A 404 -18.20 12.01 -0.16
C TYR A 404 -18.69 11.92 -1.59
N TYR A 405 -18.89 10.68 -2.07
CA TYR A 405 -19.35 10.34 -3.41
C TYR A 405 -20.66 9.57 -3.34
N ARG A 406 -21.49 9.63 -4.41
CA ARG A 406 -22.65 8.77 -4.55
C ARG A 406 -22.23 7.36 -4.90
N TRP A 407 -22.80 6.39 -4.21
CA TRP A 407 -22.54 4.98 -4.53
C TRP A 407 -22.95 4.62 -5.96
N SER A 408 -24.09 5.11 -6.42
CA SER A 408 -24.57 4.89 -7.79
C SER A 408 -23.64 5.43 -8.88
N ASP A 409 -22.84 6.46 -8.61
CA ASP A 409 -21.89 6.97 -9.58
C ASP A 409 -20.64 6.08 -9.62
N PHE A 410 -20.22 5.57 -8.45
CA PHE A 410 -19.12 4.61 -8.35
C PHE A 410 -19.45 3.29 -9.05
N THR A 411 -20.63 2.70 -8.80
CA THR A 411 -21.02 1.43 -9.45
C THR A 411 -21.16 1.58 -10.96
N ARG A 412 -21.73 2.69 -11.45
CA ARG A 412 -21.79 2.97 -12.88
C ARG A 412 -20.41 3.08 -13.53
N TRP A 413 -19.48 3.77 -12.86
CA TRP A 413 -18.10 3.83 -13.32
C TRP A 413 -17.45 2.44 -13.32
N ALA A 414 -17.61 1.68 -12.24
CA ALA A 414 -17.06 0.34 -12.09
C ALA A 414 -17.59 -0.61 -13.18
N ASP A 415 -18.91 -0.58 -13.46
CA ASP A 415 -19.52 -1.39 -14.52
C ASP A 415 -18.93 -1.06 -15.89
N GLY A 416 -18.76 0.23 -16.21
CA GLY A 416 -18.14 0.67 -17.45
C GLY A 416 -16.69 0.22 -17.58
N MET A 417 -15.91 0.34 -16.50
CA MET A 417 -14.52 -0.11 -16.44
C MET A 417 -14.43 -1.64 -16.60
N MET A 418 -15.25 -2.41 -15.89
CA MET A 418 -15.25 -3.88 -15.98
C MET A 418 -15.71 -4.36 -17.36
N ALA A 419 -16.64 -3.68 -18.01
CA ALA A 419 -17.07 -4.00 -19.37
C ALA A 419 -15.97 -3.73 -20.41
N ALA A 420 -15.13 -2.72 -20.19
CA ALA A 420 -13.99 -2.42 -21.05
C ALA A 420 -12.82 -3.42 -20.86
N HIS A 421 -12.77 -4.12 -19.73
CA HIS A 421 -11.72 -5.09 -19.39
C HIS A 421 -12.34 -6.45 -19.00
N PRO A 422 -12.92 -7.20 -19.96
CA PRO A 422 -13.48 -8.51 -19.69
C PRO A 422 -12.38 -9.52 -19.31
N ALA A 423 -12.78 -10.54 -18.55
CA ALA A 423 -11.89 -11.67 -18.30
C ALA A 423 -11.49 -12.35 -19.62
N ILE A 424 -10.25 -12.75 -19.72
CA ILE A 424 -9.73 -13.57 -20.83
C ILE A 424 -10.25 -14.99 -20.61
N GLU A 425 -10.95 -15.54 -21.58
CA GLU A 425 -11.32 -16.97 -21.55
C GLU A 425 -10.03 -17.82 -21.48
N PRO A 426 -9.99 -18.85 -20.64
CA PRO A 426 -8.87 -19.79 -20.66
C PRO A 426 -8.76 -20.35 -22.07
N ASP A 427 -7.57 -20.29 -22.67
CA ASP A 427 -7.31 -21.03 -23.90
C ASP A 427 -7.77 -22.47 -23.64
N ALA A 428 -8.60 -23.01 -24.55
CA ALA A 428 -9.00 -24.39 -24.50
C ALA A 428 -7.72 -25.23 -24.77
N GLU A 429 -7.11 -25.74 -23.67
CA GLU A 429 -6.02 -26.70 -23.75
C GLU A 429 -6.51 -28.04 -24.32
#